data_6737e28890ab874d28dd43794142e2e5
#
_entry.id   6737e28890ab874d28dd43794142e2e5
#
_cell.length_a   1.000
_cell.length_b   1.000
_cell.length_c   1.000
_cell.angle_alpha   90.00
_cell.angle_beta   90.00
_cell.angle_gamma   90.00
#
_symmetry.space_group_name_H-M   'P 1'
#
loop_
_entity.id
_entity.type
_entity.pdbx_description
1 polymer ?
#
loop_
_entity_poly.entity_id
_entity_poly.type
_entity_poly.pdbx_seq_one_letter_code
_entity_poly.pdbx_strand_id
1 'polypeptide(L)'
;MRIEEIAAAGSPKSKMIYHENPEMLHVNTLARHSYFIPFAKGQDPFAKREESKSLELLNGDWSFRYFDSILDLEDDFLQVESEKTIPVPSNWQLYGYDKPQYTNVAYPIVFDPPFVPDDDPVGIYSRDYSYVKDGKDRILVFEGVDSCFYLYINDAFAGYSQVSHAISEFDITGFLKEGENKITVAVLKWCDGTYLEDQDK
;
A
#
# COMPACT_ATOMS: atom_id res chain seq x y z
N MET A 1 -3.84 5.83 -26.55
CA MET A 1 -2.52 5.60 -25.91
C MET A 1 -2.79 4.60 -24.81
N ARG A 2 -2.17 3.43 -24.85
CA ARG A 2 -2.47 2.37 -23.86
C ARG A 2 -1.90 2.76 -22.51
N ILE A 3 -2.61 2.50 -21.42
CA ILE A 3 -2.19 2.76 -20.04
C ILE A 3 -0.81 2.13 -19.75
N GLU A 4 -0.49 1.02 -20.41
CA GLU A 4 0.81 0.34 -20.36
C GLU A 4 1.99 1.20 -20.88
N GLU A 5 1.75 2.13 -21.80
CA GLU A 5 2.79 3.00 -22.36
C GLU A 5 3.12 4.20 -21.43
N ILE A 6 2.16 4.65 -20.62
CA ILE A 6 2.38 5.72 -19.62
C ILE A 6 3.17 5.16 -18.43
N ALA A 7 2.96 3.87 -18.10
CA ALA A 7 3.65 3.21 -17.00
C ALA A 7 5.15 2.95 -17.24
N ALA A 8 5.63 3.00 -18.50
CA ALA A 8 7.00 2.67 -18.85
C ALA A 8 7.98 3.86 -18.84
N ALA A 9 7.50 5.09 -18.88
CA ALA A 9 8.35 6.30 -18.94
C ALA A 9 7.93 7.28 -17.84
N GLY A 10 8.86 7.64 -16.96
CA GLY A 10 8.65 8.67 -15.93
C GLY A 10 9.26 8.26 -14.57
N SER A 11 9.39 9.24 -13.68
CA SER A 11 9.79 8.99 -12.29
C SER A 11 8.75 8.18 -11.53
N PRO A 12 9.10 7.51 -10.41
CA PRO A 12 8.13 6.84 -9.55
C PRO A 12 6.96 7.74 -9.14
N LYS A 13 7.23 9.00 -8.81
CA LYS A 13 6.21 10.01 -8.46
C LYS A 13 5.24 10.28 -9.63
N SER A 14 5.72 10.36 -10.86
CA SER A 14 4.85 10.61 -12.02
C SER A 14 3.85 9.47 -12.30
N LYS A 15 4.01 8.31 -11.65
CA LYS A 15 3.08 7.18 -11.70
C LYS A 15 1.99 7.24 -10.63
N MET A 16 2.05 8.18 -9.70
CA MET A 16 1.05 8.38 -8.65
C MET A 16 -0.11 9.23 -9.17
N ILE A 17 -0.91 8.67 -10.07
CA ILE A 17 -1.97 9.36 -10.84
C ILE A 17 -3.36 8.76 -10.64
N TYR A 18 -3.50 7.75 -9.76
CA TYR A 18 -4.75 6.98 -9.65
C TYR A 18 -5.66 7.46 -8.52
N HIS A 19 -5.13 8.18 -7.53
CA HIS A 19 -5.84 8.57 -6.31
C HIS A 19 -6.92 9.65 -6.50
N GLU A 20 -6.99 10.24 -7.70
CA GLU A 20 -8.03 11.19 -8.11
C GLU A 20 -8.78 10.70 -9.36
N ASN A 21 -8.78 9.39 -9.59
CA ASN A 21 -9.42 8.80 -10.76
C ASN A 21 -10.45 7.73 -10.35
N PRO A 22 -11.74 8.07 -10.26
CA PRO A 22 -12.79 7.17 -9.79
C PRO A 22 -13.04 5.95 -10.70
N GLU A 23 -12.44 5.91 -11.89
CA GLU A 23 -12.48 4.73 -12.76
C GLU A 23 -11.42 3.69 -12.39
N MET A 24 -10.47 4.04 -11.49
CA MET A 24 -9.28 3.24 -11.19
C MET A 24 -9.18 2.92 -9.70
N LEU A 25 -10.06 2.07 -9.20
CA LEU A 25 -10.01 1.63 -7.79
C LEU A 25 -8.79 0.76 -7.49
N HIS A 26 -8.31 0.01 -8.47
CA HIS A 26 -7.24 -0.98 -8.29
C HIS A 26 -6.42 -1.12 -9.58
N VAL A 27 -5.11 -1.32 -9.43
CA VAL A 27 -4.20 -1.68 -10.52
C VAL A 27 -3.40 -2.90 -10.10
N ASN A 28 -3.43 -3.96 -10.91
CA ASN A 28 -2.72 -5.23 -10.68
C ASN A 28 -3.13 -5.99 -9.41
N THR A 29 -4.26 -5.67 -8.79
CA THR A 29 -4.78 -6.52 -7.70
C THR A 29 -5.36 -7.81 -8.23
N LEU A 30 -5.29 -8.85 -7.43
CA LEU A 30 -6.00 -10.10 -7.71
C LEU A 30 -7.51 -9.94 -7.51
N ALA A 31 -8.29 -10.83 -8.12
CA ALA A 31 -9.73 -10.86 -7.93
C ALA A 31 -10.08 -11.15 -6.46
N ARG A 32 -11.02 -10.40 -5.91
CA ARG A 32 -11.48 -10.58 -4.52
C ARG A 32 -12.11 -11.95 -4.31
N HIS A 33 -11.81 -12.55 -3.16
CA HIS A 33 -12.38 -13.81 -2.69
C HIS A 33 -12.64 -13.75 -1.17
N SER A 34 -13.26 -14.78 -0.63
CA SER A 34 -13.42 -14.90 0.82
C SER A 34 -12.06 -15.06 1.50
N TYR A 35 -11.87 -14.36 2.62
CA TYR A 35 -10.65 -14.47 3.42
C TYR A 35 -10.41 -15.90 3.89
N PHE A 36 -9.18 -16.36 3.78
CA PHE A 36 -8.72 -17.64 4.31
C PHE A 36 -7.25 -17.58 4.68
N ILE A 37 -6.83 -18.46 5.59
CA ILE A 37 -5.42 -18.67 5.90
C ILE A 37 -4.98 -19.94 5.17
N PRO A 38 -3.98 -19.84 4.27
CA PRO A 38 -3.45 -21.02 3.59
C PRO A 38 -2.62 -21.86 4.58
N PHE A 39 -2.88 -23.15 4.67
CA PHE A 39 -2.06 -24.11 5.41
C PHE A 39 -1.46 -25.14 4.46
N ALA A 40 -0.20 -25.50 4.68
CA ALA A 40 0.44 -26.55 3.91
C ALA A 40 -0.21 -27.92 4.17
N LYS A 41 -0.16 -28.81 3.19
CA LYS A 41 -0.69 -30.18 3.31
C LYS A 41 -0.15 -30.88 4.56
N GLY A 42 -1.07 -31.37 5.41
CA GLY A 42 -0.76 -32.05 6.65
C GLY A 42 -0.58 -31.16 7.88
N GLN A 43 -0.73 -29.86 7.75
CA GLN A 43 -0.87 -28.98 8.91
C GLN A 43 -2.29 -29.02 9.47
N ASP A 44 -2.44 -28.70 10.77
CA ASP A 44 -3.74 -28.48 11.38
C ASP A 44 -4.36 -27.18 10.85
N PRO A 45 -5.52 -27.23 10.17
CA PRO A 45 -6.16 -26.03 9.64
C PRO A 45 -6.79 -25.15 10.73
N PHE A 46 -6.86 -25.62 11.99
CA PHE A 46 -7.34 -24.88 13.16
C PHE A 46 -6.21 -24.28 14.01
N ALA A 47 -4.95 -24.48 13.60
CA ALA A 47 -3.83 -23.83 14.24
C ALA A 47 -3.88 -22.30 14.07
N LYS A 48 -3.08 -21.57 14.85
CA LYS A 48 -2.95 -20.12 14.69
C LYS A 48 -2.34 -19.79 13.34
N ARG A 49 -2.70 -18.66 12.75
CA ARG A 49 -2.22 -18.24 11.43
C ARG A 49 -0.69 -18.13 11.38
N GLU A 50 -0.06 -17.72 12.47
CA GLU A 50 1.39 -17.60 12.63
C GLU A 50 2.12 -18.95 12.55
N GLU A 51 1.41 -20.06 12.70
CA GLU A 51 1.96 -21.42 12.60
C GLU A 51 1.89 -21.96 11.16
N SER A 52 1.23 -21.24 10.25
CA SER A 52 1.13 -21.65 8.86
C SER A 52 2.50 -21.61 8.18
N LYS A 53 2.86 -22.69 7.48
CA LYS A 53 4.06 -22.75 6.64
C LYS A 53 3.85 -22.13 5.25
N SER A 54 2.61 -21.69 4.97
CA SER A 54 2.24 -21.05 3.71
C SER A 54 1.95 -19.56 3.88
N LEU A 55 2.19 -19.01 5.07
CA LEU A 55 2.02 -17.61 5.40
C LEU A 55 3.29 -17.09 6.07
N GLU A 56 3.74 -15.92 5.65
CA GLU A 56 4.79 -15.15 6.29
C GLU A 56 4.23 -13.78 6.67
N LEU A 57 4.36 -13.40 7.94
CA LEU A 57 3.90 -12.11 8.42
C LEU A 57 5.00 -11.07 8.24
N LEU A 58 4.71 -10.01 7.51
CA LEU A 58 5.59 -8.86 7.36
C LEU A 58 5.34 -7.78 8.42
N ASN A 59 4.64 -8.14 9.50
CA ASN A 59 4.44 -7.25 10.66
C ASN A 59 5.77 -6.92 11.34
N GLY A 60 5.83 -5.80 12.04
CA GLY A 60 7.02 -5.34 12.76
C GLY A 60 7.50 -3.98 12.27
N ASP A 61 8.75 -3.64 12.54
CA ASP A 61 9.28 -2.32 12.21
C ASP A 61 9.56 -2.20 10.71
N TRP A 62 9.03 -1.13 10.10
CA TRP A 62 9.28 -0.73 8.73
C TRP A 62 10.01 0.60 8.72
N SER A 63 10.97 0.79 7.84
CA SER A 63 11.54 2.08 7.55
C SER A 63 10.44 3.05 7.11
N PHE A 64 10.45 4.28 7.63
CA PHE A 64 9.33 5.20 7.44
C PHE A 64 9.80 6.63 7.18
N ARG A 65 9.23 7.27 6.14
CA ARG A 65 9.34 8.71 5.89
C ARG A 65 7.95 9.30 5.75
N TYR A 66 7.75 10.47 6.31
CA TYR A 66 6.49 11.19 6.23
C TYR A 66 6.71 12.54 5.56
N PHE A 67 5.78 12.93 4.72
CA PHE A 67 5.71 14.21 4.05
C PHE A 67 4.33 14.81 4.30
N ASP A 68 4.30 16.11 4.61
CA ASP A 68 3.04 16.83 4.84
C ASP A 68 2.22 17.01 3.55
N SER A 69 2.88 16.87 2.40
CA SER A 69 2.25 16.96 1.09
C SER A 69 2.91 16.02 0.09
N ILE A 70 2.11 15.42 -0.79
CA ILE A 70 2.59 14.67 -1.94
C ILE A 70 3.47 15.54 -2.87
N LEU A 71 3.30 16.86 -2.83
CA LEU A 71 4.13 17.79 -3.61
C LEU A 71 5.58 17.82 -3.11
N ASP A 72 5.79 17.56 -1.82
CA ASP A 72 7.13 17.53 -1.19
C ASP A 72 7.88 16.22 -1.46
N LEU A 73 7.20 15.21 -2.02
CA LEU A 73 7.83 13.94 -2.35
C LEU A 73 8.81 14.09 -3.51
N GLU A 74 10.03 13.63 -3.32
CA GLU A 74 11.05 13.66 -4.37
C GLU A 74 10.73 12.66 -5.50
N ASP A 75 11.18 12.97 -6.72
CA ASP A 75 10.98 12.08 -7.87
C ASP A 75 11.67 10.71 -7.71
N ASP A 76 12.74 10.67 -6.94
CA ASP A 76 13.55 9.48 -6.65
C ASP A 76 13.29 8.89 -5.25
N PHE A 77 12.12 9.16 -4.67
CA PHE A 77 11.78 8.77 -3.30
C PHE A 77 12.00 7.29 -2.97
N LEU A 78 12.00 6.41 -3.97
CA LEU A 78 12.28 4.98 -3.79
C LEU A 78 13.75 4.69 -3.44
N GLN A 79 14.66 5.60 -3.81
CA GLN A 79 16.10 5.46 -3.60
C GLN A 79 16.54 6.03 -2.24
N VAL A 80 15.69 6.84 -1.61
CA VAL A 80 16.02 7.50 -0.34
C VAL A 80 15.66 6.59 0.82
N GLU A 81 16.64 6.31 1.67
CA GLU A 81 16.44 5.51 2.88
C GLU A 81 16.13 6.38 4.09
N SER A 82 15.53 5.80 5.10
CA SER A 82 15.25 6.42 6.39
C SER A 82 15.77 5.55 7.52
N GLU A 83 16.40 6.19 8.51
CA GLU A 83 16.74 5.56 9.78
C GLU A 83 15.55 5.48 10.75
N LYS A 84 14.47 6.22 10.45
CA LYS A 84 13.25 6.19 11.28
C LYS A 84 12.42 4.97 10.91
N THR A 85 11.83 4.37 11.92
CA THR A 85 10.94 3.23 11.77
C THR A 85 9.59 3.49 12.41
N ILE A 86 8.58 2.76 11.94
CA ILE A 86 7.24 2.71 12.52
C ILE A 86 6.78 1.25 12.54
N PRO A 87 6.13 0.77 13.61
CA PRO A 87 5.59 -0.58 13.61
C PRO A 87 4.41 -0.71 12.65
N VAL A 88 4.33 -1.82 11.96
CA VAL A 88 3.22 -2.20 11.08
C VAL A 88 2.62 -3.50 11.62
N PRO A 89 1.30 -3.59 11.85
CA PRO A 89 0.28 -2.56 11.56
C PRO A 89 0.25 -1.44 12.60
N SER A 90 0.09 -0.19 12.15
CA SER A 90 -0.19 0.97 13.01
C SER A 90 -0.67 2.15 12.16
N ASN A 91 -1.07 3.23 12.85
CA ASN A 91 -1.40 4.50 12.22
C ASN A 91 -0.31 5.52 12.56
N TRP A 92 0.23 6.22 11.59
CA TRP A 92 1.33 7.19 11.78
C TRP A 92 0.98 8.34 12.74
N GLN A 93 -0.31 8.67 12.87
CA GLN A 93 -0.80 9.69 13.82
C GLN A 93 -0.49 9.34 15.27
N LEU A 94 -0.40 8.05 15.61
CA LEU A 94 -0.03 7.59 16.96
C LEU A 94 1.46 7.80 17.28
N TYR A 95 2.27 8.09 16.25
CA TYR A 95 3.72 8.29 16.34
C TYR A 95 4.13 9.75 16.14
N GLY A 96 3.14 10.67 16.19
CA GLY A 96 3.39 12.10 16.11
C GLY A 96 3.48 12.67 14.70
N TYR A 97 3.11 11.90 13.70
CA TYR A 97 2.97 12.37 12.32
C TYR A 97 1.50 12.69 12.06
N ASP A 98 1.22 13.89 11.52
CA ASP A 98 -0.14 14.33 11.21
C ASP A 98 -1.10 14.33 12.44
N LYS A 99 -2.38 14.56 12.21
CA LYS A 99 -3.43 14.58 13.22
C LYS A 99 -4.50 13.55 12.88
N PRO A 100 -5.03 12.84 13.89
CA PRO A 100 -6.24 12.05 13.71
C PRO A 100 -7.38 12.95 13.22
N GLN A 101 -8.13 12.47 12.26
CA GLN A 101 -9.31 13.15 11.75
C GLN A 101 -10.51 12.23 11.80
N TYR A 102 -11.67 12.82 11.98
CA TYR A 102 -12.93 12.12 12.02
C TYR A 102 -13.90 12.76 11.02
N THR A 103 -14.29 11.98 10.03
CA THR A 103 -15.19 12.39 8.97
C THR A 103 -16.61 11.96 9.30
N ASN A 104 -17.33 12.73 10.10
CA ASN A 104 -18.69 12.39 10.51
C ASN A 104 -19.75 13.21 9.73
N VAL A 105 -19.80 14.51 9.98
CA VAL A 105 -20.87 15.39 9.46
C VAL A 105 -20.37 16.27 8.33
N ALA A 106 -19.08 16.57 8.34
CA ALA A 106 -18.44 17.43 7.34
C ALA A 106 -17.11 16.82 6.92
N TYR A 107 -16.78 16.94 5.64
CA TYR A 107 -15.46 16.57 5.16
C TYR A 107 -14.41 17.49 5.77
N PRO A 108 -13.27 16.96 6.24
CA PRO A 108 -12.16 17.75 6.73
C PRO A 108 -11.37 18.43 5.59
N ILE A 109 -11.73 18.16 4.37
CA ILE A 109 -11.17 18.69 3.12
C ILE A 109 -12.23 19.44 2.32
N VAL A 110 -11.80 20.23 1.35
CA VAL A 110 -12.72 20.89 0.41
C VAL A 110 -13.47 19.81 -0.39
N PHE A 111 -14.79 19.98 -0.48
CA PHE A 111 -15.62 19.05 -1.25
C PHE A 111 -15.52 19.36 -2.74
N ASP A 112 -14.68 18.67 -3.45
CA ASP A 112 -14.44 18.81 -4.90
C ASP A 112 -14.09 17.46 -5.58
N PRO A 113 -14.96 16.43 -5.44
CA PRO A 113 -14.65 15.11 -5.99
C PRO A 113 -14.48 15.16 -7.52
N PRO A 114 -13.53 14.41 -8.10
CA PRO A 114 -12.70 13.39 -7.44
C PRO A 114 -11.39 13.92 -6.84
N PHE A 115 -11.18 15.24 -6.87
CA PHE A 115 -9.91 15.84 -6.47
C PHE A 115 -9.77 15.91 -4.95
N VAL A 116 -8.56 15.65 -4.47
CA VAL A 116 -8.17 15.81 -3.07
C VAL A 116 -7.25 17.03 -2.92
N PRO A 117 -7.02 17.54 -1.70
CA PRO A 117 -6.10 18.66 -1.52
C PRO A 117 -4.69 18.38 -2.02
N ASP A 118 -4.02 19.37 -2.61
CA ASP A 118 -2.62 19.28 -3.02
C ASP A 118 -1.67 19.02 -1.84
N ASP A 119 -2.06 19.41 -0.63
CA ASP A 119 -1.36 19.14 0.63
C ASP A 119 -1.74 17.78 1.23
N ASP A 120 -1.95 16.78 0.38
CA ASP A 120 -2.24 15.41 0.77
C ASP A 120 -1.04 14.76 1.45
N PRO A 121 -1.12 14.40 2.75
CA PRO A 121 -0.05 13.74 3.45
C PRO A 121 0.29 12.37 2.86
N VAL A 122 1.60 12.06 2.77
CA VAL A 122 2.08 10.77 2.27
C VAL A 122 3.11 10.14 3.20
N GLY A 123 2.90 8.86 3.51
CA GLY A 123 3.83 8.01 4.24
C GLY A 123 4.50 6.99 3.33
N ILE A 124 5.84 7.00 3.32
CA ILE A 124 6.63 6.01 2.58
C ILE A 124 7.12 4.95 3.54
N TYR A 125 6.61 3.75 3.41
CA TYR A 125 7.00 2.56 4.17
C TYR A 125 7.92 1.71 3.32
N SER A 126 9.03 1.24 3.87
CA SER A 126 9.95 0.35 3.17
C SER A 126 10.40 -0.80 4.07
N ARG A 127 10.55 -1.98 3.48
CA ARG A 127 11.05 -3.17 4.15
C ARG A 127 11.86 -4.05 3.20
N ASP A 128 12.98 -4.55 3.71
CA ASP A 128 13.72 -5.59 3.00
C ASP A 128 13.02 -6.93 3.13
N TYR A 129 13.05 -7.70 2.05
CA TYR A 129 12.44 -9.02 1.95
C TYR A 129 13.41 -10.00 1.29
N SER A 130 13.86 -11.00 2.04
CA SER A 130 14.72 -12.04 1.53
C SER A 130 13.89 -13.14 0.87
N TYR A 131 14.10 -13.37 -0.43
CA TYR A 131 13.35 -14.33 -1.21
C TYR A 131 14.23 -15.49 -1.68
N VAL A 132 13.73 -16.72 -1.46
CA VAL A 132 14.30 -17.94 -2.02
C VAL A 132 13.33 -18.49 -3.06
N LYS A 133 13.82 -18.67 -4.29
CA LYS A 133 13.02 -19.19 -5.40
C LYS A 133 12.73 -20.67 -5.22
N ASP A 134 11.56 -20.99 -4.76
CA ASP A 134 11.09 -22.35 -4.49
C ASP A 134 10.01 -22.85 -5.48
N GLY A 135 9.75 -22.08 -6.53
CA GLY A 135 8.75 -22.38 -7.56
C GLY A 135 7.31 -22.15 -7.15
N LYS A 136 7.08 -21.46 -6.02
CA LYS A 136 5.75 -21.04 -5.58
C LYS A 136 5.53 -19.57 -5.88
N ASP A 137 4.28 -19.22 -6.14
CA ASP A 137 3.87 -17.83 -6.25
C ASP A 137 3.95 -17.13 -4.88
N ARG A 138 4.22 -15.83 -4.93
CA ARG A 138 4.23 -14.94 -3.76
C ARG A 138 3.13 -13.90 -3.90
N ILE A 139 2.13 -14.06 -3.07
CA ILE A 139 1.00 -13.13 -3.01
C ILE A 139 1.21 -12.23 -1.80
N LEU A 140 1.39 -10.94 -2.06
CA LEU A 140 1.47 -9.92 -1.01
C LEU A 140 0.06 -9.46 -0.65
N VAL A 141 -0.29 -9.59 0.63
CA VAL A 141 -1.64 -9.32 1.13
C VAL A 141 -1.62 -8.12 2.07
N PHE A 142 -2.42 -7.11 1.77
CA PHE A 142 -2.71 -6.00 2.66
C PHE A 142 -4.11 -6.19 3.23
N GLU A 143 -4.21 -6.38 4.55
CA GLU A 143 -5.50 -6.61 5.23
C GLU A 143 -6.28 -5.32 5.45
N GLY A 144 -5.65 -4.16 5.25
CA GLY A 144 -6.26 -2.83 5.27
C GLY A 144 -5.21 -1.75 5.19
N VAL A 145 -5.42 -0.77 4.33
CA VAL A 145 -4.58 0.44 4.19
C VAL A 145 -5.50 1.63 3.92
N ASP A 146 -5.34 2.67 4.70
CA ASP A 146 -6.18 3.88 4.66
C ASP A 146 -5.34 5.09 4.19
N SER A 147 -5.80 5.88 3.18
CA SER A 147 -6.99 5.66 2.33
C SER A 147 -6.67 4.91 1.05
N CYS A 148 -5.49 5.14 0.45
CA CYS A 148 -5.01 4.43 -0.73
C CYS A 148 -3.49 4.27 -0.70
N PHE A 149 -2.98 3.40 -1.56
CA PHE A 149 -1.54 3.17 -1.61
C PHE A 149 -1.03 2.74 -2.98
N TYR A 150 0.24 3.05 -3.22
CA TYR A 150 1.03 2.61 -4.36
C TYR A 150 2.08 1.62 -3.88
N LEU A 151 2.15 0.48 -4.55
CA LEU A 151 3.09 -0.61 -4.24
C LEU A 151 4.23 -0.63 -5.25
N TYR A 152 5.46 -0.70 -4.73
CA TYR A 152 6.67 -0.88 -5.52
C TYR A 152 7.47 -2.06 -4.99
N ILE A 153 8.02 -2.87 -5.89
CA ILE A 153 8.93 -3.98 -5.58
C ILE A 153 10.22 -3.77 -6.37
N ASN A 154 11.35 -3.65 -5.67
CA ASN A 154 12.64 -3.38 -6.32
C ASN A 154 12.56 -2.15 -7.26
N ASP A 155 11.91 -1.08 -6.79
CA ASP A 155 11.67 0.18 -7.50
C ASP A 155 10.73 0.10 -8.72
N ALA A 156 10.27 -1.10 -9.06
CA ALA A 156 9.25 -1.28 -10.10
C ALA A 156 7.84 -1.09 -9.53
N PHE A 157 7.01 -0.29 -10.21
CA PHE A 157 5.60 -0.15 -9.85
C PHE A 157 4.88 -1.51 -9.97
N ALA A 158 4.40 -2.02 -8.86
CA ALA A 158 3.71 -3.31 -8.78
C ALA A 158 2.20 -3.18 -8.77
N GLY A 159 1.65 -2.09 -8.22
CA GLY A 159 0.21 -1.89 -8.22
C GLY A 159 -0.28 -0.72 -7.38
N TYR A 160 -1.60 -0.52 -7.41
CA TYR A 160 -2.33 0.50 -6.66
C TYR A 160 -3.60 -0.11 -6.08
N SER A 161 -4.02 0.35 -4.92
CA SER A 161 -5.32 0.01 -4.36
C SER A 161 -5.83 1.09 -3.43
N GLN A 162 -7.14 1.18 -3.34
CA GLN A 162 -7.90 1.98 -2.37
C GLN A 162 -9.05 1.14 -1.80
N VAL A 163 -9.95 1.73 -1.02
CA VAL A 163 -10.99 1.07 -0.23
C VAL A 163 -10.40 0.49 1.07
N SER A 164 -10.24 1.36 2.05
CA SER A 164 -9.51 1.18 3.31
C SER A 164 -9.81 -0.10 4.08
N HIS A 165 -11.05 -0.54 4.08
CA HIS A 165 -11.50 -1.72 4.84
C HIS A 165 -11.54 -3.00 4.01
N ALA A 166 -10.97 -2.99 2.81
CA ALA A 166 -10.91 -4.15 1.95
C ALA A 166 -9.50 -4.73 1.88
N ILE A 167 -9.43 -6.05 1.75
CA ILE A 167 -8.17 -6.76 1.52
C ILE A 167 -7.73 -6.51 0.08
N SER A 168 -6.45 -6.21 -0.10
CA SER A 168 -5.82 -6.05 -1.40
C SER A 168 -4.69 -7.06 -1.56
N GLU A 169 -4.70 -7.82 -2.63
CA GLU A 169 -3.74 -8.89 -2.90
C GLU A 169 -3.03 -8.64 -4.23
N PHE A 170 -1.72 -8.85 -4.25
CA PHE A 170 -0.87 -8.64 -5.42
C PHE A 170 0.01 -9.86 -5.65
N ASP A 171 0.01 -10.40 -6.86
CA ASP A 171 1.05 -11.36 -7.25
C ASP A 171 2.35 -10.62 -7.52
N ILE A 172 3.29 -10.76 -6.59
CA ILE A 172 4.61 -10.11 -6.69
C ILE A 172 5.69 -11.03 -7.23
N THR A 173 5.36 -12.27 -7.58
CA THR A 173 6.33 -13.32 -8.00
C THR A 173 7.25 -12.83 -9.11
N GLY A 174 6.68 -12.15 -10.12
CA GLY A 174 7.43 -11.65 -11.27
C GLY A 174 8.36 -10.47 -10.99
N PHE A 175 8.21 -9.80 -9.84
CA PHE A 175 9.03 -8.66 -9.40
C PHE A 175 10.20 -9.08 -8.51
N LEU A 176 10.15 -10.30 -7.94
CA LEU A 176 11.14 -10.78 -6.99
C LEU A 176 12.37 -11.37 -7.71
N LYS A 177 13.54 -11.05 -7.17
CA LYS A 177 14.83 -11.66 -7.51
C LYS A 177 15.30 -12.56 -6.38
N GLU A 178 16.10 -13.56 -6.67
CA GLU A 178 16.75 -14.39 -5.64
C GLU A 178 17.58 -13.53 -4.69
N GLY A 179 17.44 -13.72 -3.38
CA GLY A 179 18.10 -12.93 -2.34
C GLY A 179 17.29 -11.71 -1.92
N GLU A 180 17.97 -10.61 -1.65
CA GLU A 180 17.38 -9.40 -1.07
C GLU A 180 16.54 -8.61 -2.08
N ASN A 181 15.33 -8.26 -1.64
CA ASN A 181 14.37 -7.44 -2.35
C ASN A 181 13.91 -6.31 -1.43
N LYS A 182 13.41 -5.23 -2.00
CA LYS A 182 12.82 -4.10 -1.27
C LYS A 182 11.35 -3.99 -1.62
N ILE A 183 10.50 -3.98 -0.62
CA ILE A 183 9.08 -3.67 -0.72
C ILE A 183 8.90 -2.22 -0.28
N THR A 184 8.31 -1.37 -1.10
CA THR A 184 8.01 0.01 -0.76
C THR A 184 6.53 0.30 -0.99
N VAL A 185 5.89 0.92 0.00
CA VAL A 185 4.47 1.28 -0.03
C VAL A 185 4.37 2.78 0.24
N ALA A 186 3.85 3.52 -0.75
CA ALA A 186 3.52 4.93 -0.59
C ALA A 186 2.03 5.04 -0.27
N VAL A 187 1.71 5.41 0.96
CA VAL A 187 0.33 5.52 1.47
C VAL A 187 -0.06 6.99 1.48
N LEU A 188 -1.17 7.32 0.85
CA LEU A 188 -1.77 8.65 0.85
C LEU A 188 -2.92 8.71 1.85
N LYS A 189 -3.05 9.85 2.52
CA LYS A 189 -4.12 10.08 3.48
C LYS A 189 -5.47 10.25 2.79
N TRP A 190 -5.49 10.86 1.61
CA TRP A 190 -6.69 11.15 0.86
C TRP A 190 -6.66 10.52 -0.53
N CYS A 191 -7.83 10.17 -1.03
CA CYS A 191 -8.07 9.78 -2.41
C CYS A 191 -9.52 10.08 -2.79
N ASP A 192 -9.90 9.91 -4.02
CA ASP A 192 -11.28 10.06 -4.47
C ASP A 192 -12.26 9.17 -3.69
N GLY A 193 -11.81 8.00 -3.21
CA GLY A 193 -12.57 7.11 -2.33
C GLY A 193 -12.91 7.73 -0.97
N THR A 194 -12.13 8.68 -0.47
CA THR A 194 -12.36 9.36 0.82
C THR A 194 -13.73 10.03 0.89
N TYR A 195 -14.26 10.49 -0.22
CA TYR A 195 -15.60 11.07 -0.28
C TYR A 195 -16.74 10.07 -0.02
N LEU A 196 -16.45 8.77 -0.10
CA LEU A 196 -17.39 7.67 0.09
C LEU A 196 -17.15 6.90 1.40
N GLU A 197 -16.04 7.18 2.08
CA GLU A 197 -15.67 6.49 3.31
C GLU A 197 -16.34 7.15 4.52
N ASP A 198 -16.79 6.30 5.42
CA ASP A 198 -17.36 6.55 6.73
C ASP A 198 -17.90 7.96 6.95
N GLN A 199 -19.07 8.16 6.46
CA GLN A 199 -19.86 9.33 6.79
C GLN A 199 -20.87 8.95 7.88
N ASP A 200 -20.58 8.30 8.90
CA ASP A 200 -21.39 7.99 10.10
C ASP A 200 -22.85 8.52 9.99
N LYS A 201 -23.56 8.01 9.00
CA LYS A 201 -24.93 8.43 8.64
C LYS A 201 -25.92 7.31 8.86
#